data_deaa79433daae5dc1a9b8b5888d579e6
#
_entry.id   deaa79433daae5dc1a9b8b5888d579e6
#
_cell.length_a   1.000
_cell.length_b   1.000
_cell.length_c   1.000
_cell.angle_alpha   90.00
_cell.angle_beta   90.00
_cell.angle_gamma   90.00
#
_symmetry.space_group_name_H-M   'P 1'
#
loop_
_entity.id
_entity.type
_entity.pdbx_description
1 polymer ?
#
loop_
_entity_poly.entity_id
_entity_poly.type
_entity_poly.pdbx_seq_one_letter_code
_entity_poly.pdbx_strand_id
1 'polypeptide(L)'
;LLILTGCKQKDNSLALFSDVIPNQYEKNVHDMDIASSQAIDIDVDKNPLVDKIKISSWVDSISFVQLSSSDNALIGSINKLIRKSNDIYILDRYKTKSLKKFSINGEFITDIGRFGEAPGEYQEPTDFIVNDSLIIVYDQFASRFNYYTLDGNFQYSKKLPFLCLRFKQVSENNFIFYTQDADNQHLSSIENYSIFQTDSNFVIKERCFYRERDKYTSIINDYNFVDINNRLYCHPSFSGKIYEILNDGKYALKINLNFGKHQLPEEYLLKENWNDFKNESAKDRYSFFLGEYLITNDVLYFSYTQQHEAVRCFYSFKDKKFERSSIMVNDILPIFPFANFIGVDGNTLVSYVFPSDIIAIRDNYSSSEWYKMVGEKAFEITKQLKNEDNPFIVWYHLKKQ
;
A
#
# COMPACT_ATOMS: atom_id res chain seq x y z
N LEU A 1 -3.58 -4.69 -12.07
CA LEU A 1 -2.15 -4.60 -11.66
C LEU A 1 -1.40 -3.87 -12.76
N LEU A 2 -1.08 -2.59 -12.56
CA LEU A 2 -0.21 -1.86 -13.50
C LEU A 2 1.23 -2.29 -13.21
N ILE A 3 1.76 -3.15 -14.07
CA ILE A 3 3.17 -3.51 -14.07
C ILE A 3 3.91 -2.39 -14.80
N LEU A 4 4.46 -1.47 -14.06
CA LEU A 4 5.44 -0.53 -14.59
C LEU A 4 6.78 -1.25 -14.66
N THR A 5 7.16 -1.67 -15.87
CA THR A 5 8.55 -2.05 -16.15
C THR A 5 9.40 -0.79 -15.94
N GLY A 6 10.08 -0.72 -14.80
CA GLY A 6 11.01 0.37 -14.53
C GLY A 6 12.10 0.37 -15.60
N CYS A 7 12.14 1.41 -16.42
CA CYS A 7 13.34 1.73 -17.18
C CYS A 7 14.51 1.85 -16.20
N LYS A 8 15.63 1.17 -16.49
CA LYS A 8 16.88 1.31 -15.74
C LYS A 8 17.30 2.79 -15.72
N GLN A 9 16.96 3.46 -14.65
CA GLN A 9 17.44 4.80 -14.35
C GLN A 9 18.85 4.69 -13.72
N LYS A 10 19.80 4.10 -14.47
CA LYS A 10 21.14 3.77 -13.96
C LYS A 10 22.07 4.97 -13.80
N ASP A 11 21.79 6.10 -14.46
CA ASP A 11 22.79 7.19 -14.56
C ASP A 11 22.48 8.45 -13.74
N ASN A 12 21.27 8.62 -13.21
CA ASN A 12 20.90 9.85 -12.51
C ASN A 12 21.07 9.80 -10.97
N SER A 13 21.09 8.62 -10.36
CA SER A 13 21.19 8.49 -8.90
C SER A 13 22.54 8.98 -8.36
N LEU A 14 23.65 8.65 -9.03
CA LEU A 14 24.98 9.11 -8.63
C LEU A 14 25.13 10.63 -8.73
N ALA A 15 24.49 11.27 -9.70
CA ALA A 15 24.51 12.73 -9.83
C ALA A 15 23.69 13.40 -8.70
N LEU A 16 22.57 12.81 -8.32
CA LEU A 16 21.69 13.31 -7.26
C LEU A 16 22.39 13.33 -5.88
N PHE A 17 23.30 12.38 -5.64
CA PHE A 17 24.01 12.19 -4.38
C PHE A 17 25.49 12.53 -4.43
N SER A 18 25.93 13.28 -5.44
CA SER A 18 27.35 13.69 -5.60
C SER A 18 27.91 14.51 -4.42
N ASP A 19 27.04 15.16 -3.66
CA ASP A 19 27.34 15.93 -2.47
C ASP A 19 27.20 15.13 -1.15
N VAL A 20 26.77 13.87 -1.21
CA VAL A 20 26.62 13.02 -0.05
C VAL A 20 27.96 12.44 0.38
N ILE A 21 28.35 12.69 1.62
CA ILE A 21 29.55 12.12 2.24
C ILE A 21 29.11 10.91 3.08
N PRO A 22 29.37 9.66 2.66
CA PRO A 22 28.84 8.46 3.32
C PRO A 22 29.10 8.40 4.82
N ASN A 23 30.29 8.73 5.27
CA ASN A 23 30.68 8.71 6.70
C ASN A 23 29.84 9.65 7.60
N GLN A 24 29.07 10.57 7.04
CA GLN A 24 28.15 11.40 7.82
C GLN A 24 26.88 10.65 8.17
N TYR A 25 26.49 9.68 7.33
CA TYR A 25 25.22 8.95 7.44
C TYR A 25 25.39 7.49 7.88
N GLU A 26 26.57 6.89 7.67
CA GLU A 26 26.88 5.50 7.98
C GLU A 26 27.73 5.41 9.26
N LYS A 27 27.10 5.59 10.44
CA LYS A 27 27.80 5.53 11.73
C LYS A 27 27.25 4.39 12.58
N ASN A 28 28.10 3.36 12.84
CA ASN A 28 27.71 2.23 13.70
C ASN A 28 26.39 1.58 13.26
N VAL A 29 26.29 1.26 11.98
CA VAL A 29 25.10 0.60 11.41
C VAL A 29 25.10 -0.86 11.86
N HIS A 30 24.00 -1.30 12.44
CA HIS A 30 23.80 -2.65 12.93
C HIS A 30 22.78 -3.40 12.10
N ASP A 31 22.95 -4.73 12.00
CA ASP A 31 21.85 -5.57 11.52
C ASP A 31 20.79 -5.65 12.63
N MET A 32 19.55 -5.51 12.24
CA MET A 32 18.43 -5.42 13.15
C MET A 32 18.11 -6.79 13.75
N ASP A 33 17.86 -6.84 15.05
CA ASP A 33 17.47 -8.06 15.74
C ASP A 33 16.03 -8.46 15.42
N ILE A 34 15.86 -9.72 15.01
CA ILE A 34 14.54 -10.35 14.92
C ILE A 34 14.27 -11.00 16.26
N ALA A 35 13.34 -10.42 17.02
CA ALA A 35 12.94 -10.95 18.32
C ALA A 35 12.28 -12.32 18.15
N SER A 36 12.61 -13.26 19.04
CA SER A 36 11.88 -14.52 19.14
C SER A 36 10.42 -14.21 19.54
N SER A 37 9.47 -14.63 18.71
CA SER A 37 8.05 -14.42 18.92
C SER A 37 7.27 -15.66 18.50
N GLN A 38 6.12 -15.87 19.10
CA GLN A 38 5.19 -16.89 18.64
C GLN A 38 4.43 -16.34 17.44
N ALA A 39 4.84 -16.75 16.24
CA ALA A 39 4.16 -16.40 15.00
C ALA A 39 2.86 -17.21 14.83
N ILE A 40 1.93 -16.66 14.09
CA ILE A 40 0.75 -17.36 13.62
C ILE A 40 1.11 -18.01 12.29
N ASP A 41 1.17 -19.33 12.26
CA ASP A 41 1.34 -20.10 11.03
C ASP A 41 -0.01 -20.30 10.35
N ILE A 42 -0.12 -19.87 9.09
CA ILE A 42 -1.30 -20.06 8.26
C ILE A 42 -0.93 -20.99 7.11
N ASP A 43 -1.40 -22.24 7.20
CA ASP A 43 -1.23 -23.24 6.14
C ASP A 43 -2.17 -22.94 4.98
N VAL A 44 -1.73 -22.11 4.04
CA VAL A 44 -2.55 -21.69 2.90
C VAL A 44 -2.99 -22.87 2.05
N ASP A 45 -2.09 -23.79 1.76
CA ASP A 45 -2.35 -24.97 0.90
C ASP A 45 -3.30 -26.00 1.51
N LYS A 46 -3.34 -26.12 2.82
CA LYS A 46 -4.23 -27.09 3.48
C LYS A 46 -5.70 -26.68 3.43
N ASN A 47 -5.95 -25.41 3.17
CA ASN A 47 -7.30 -24.91 3.06
C ASN A 47 -7.75 -24.92 1.59
N PRO A 48 -8.86 -25.59 1.23
CA PRO A 48 -9.31 -25.64 -0.16
C PRO A 48 -9.75 -24.25 -0.65
N LEU A 49 -9.67 -24.03 -1.96
CA LEU A 49 -10.33 -22.89 -2.60
C LEU A 49 -11.84 -23.07 -2.49
N VAL A 50 -12.54 -22.03 -2.09
CA VAL A 50 -14.00 -21.97 -2.22
C VAL A 50 -14.37 -21.36 -3.58
N ASP A 51 -15.55 -21.68 -4.12
CA ASP A 51 -15.96 -21.15 -5.42
C ASP A 51 -15.92 -19.63 -5.44
N LYS A 52 -16.40 -19.00 -4.38
CA LYS A 52 -16.38 -17.55 -4.21
C LYS A 52 -16.45 -17.18 -2.73
N ILE A 53 -15.79 -16.08 -2.38
CA ILE A 53 -15.97 -15.43 -1.08
C ILE A 53 -17.11 -14.43 -1.21
N LYS A 54 -18.14 -14.57 -0.39
CA LYS A 54 -19.16 -13.55 -0.20
C LYS A 54 -18.68 -12.53 0.83
N ILE A 55 -18.72 -11.25 0.47
CA ILE A 55 -18.28 -10.19 1.39
C ILE A 55 -19.08 -10.21 2.69
N SER A 56 -20.39 -10.56 2.63
CA SER A 56 -21.23 -10.72 3.82
C SER A 56 -20.76 -11.77 4.81
N SER A 57 -19.85 -12.68 4.43
CA SER A 57 -19.23 -13.62 5.37
C SER A 57 -18.28 -12.95 6.36
N TRP A 58 -17.70 -11.79 6.00
CA TRP A 58 -16.66 -11.09 6.73
C TRP A 58 -17.05 -9.67 7.13
N VAL A 59 -17.92 -9.03 6.38
CA VAL A 59 -18.33 -7.64 6.50
C VAL A 59 -19.77 -7.58 7.02
N ASP A 60 -20.00 -6.71 7.99
CA ASP A 60 -21.32 -6.45 8.57
C ASP A 60 -22.09 -5.41 7.75
N SER A 61 -21.42 -4.34 7.38
CA SER A 61 -22.03 -3.23 6.65
C SER A 61 -21.00 -2.51 5.75
N ILE A 62 -21.52 -1.76 4.79
CA ILE A 62 -20.71 -0.93 3.88
C ILE A 62 -21.19 0.51 3.98
N SER A 63 -20.25 1.42 4.19
CA SER A 63 -20.47 2.86 4.05
C SER A 63 -19.61 3.42 2.93
N PHE A 64 -20.03 4.53 2.34
CA PHE A 64 -19.29 5.13 1.24
C PHE A 64 -19.54 6.63 1.15
N VAL A 65 -18.61 7.32 0.51
CA VAL A 65 -18.72 8.74 0.16
C VAL A 65 -18.18 8.95 -1.25
N GLN A 66 -18.88 9.77 -2.04
CA GLN A 66 -18.36 10.27 -3.31
C GLN A 66 -17.50 11.50 -3.02
N LEU A 67 -16.31 11.54 -3.61
CA LEU A 67 -15.48 12.74 -3.53
C LEU A 67 -16.02 13.84 -4.45
N SER A 68 -15.91 15.10 -4.03
CA SER A 68 -16.27 16.27 -4.84
C SER A 68 -15.55 16.26 -6.18
N SER A 69 -16.28 16.54 -7.25
CA SER A 69 -15.77 16.54 -8.64
C SER A 69 -15.54 17.95 -9.19
N SER A 70 -15.34 18.97 -8.32
CA SER A 70 -14.93 20.31 -8.79
C SER A 70 -13.54 20.24 -9.47
N ASP A 71 -13.27 21.17 -10.38
CA ASP A 71 -12.06 21.17 -11.22
C ASP A 71 -10.75 21.01 -10.40
N ASN A 72 -10.68 21.62 -9.23
CA ASN A 72 -9.50 21.52 -8.35
C ASN A 72 -9.46 20.22 -7.55
N ALA A 73 -10.55 19.47 -7.49
CA ALA A 73 -10.67 18.26 -6.68
C ALA A 73 -10.35 16.97 -7.44
N LEU A 74 -10.17 17.03 -8.75
CA LEU A 74 -10.08 15.83 -9.60
C LEU A 74 -8.94 14.89 -9.20
N ILE A 75 -9.28 13.61 -9.14
CA ILE A 75 -8.41 12.47 -8.83
C ILE A 75 -8.41 11.50 -10.02
N GLY A 76 -7.27 11.24 -10.60
CA GLY A 76 -7.14 10.28 -11.71
C GLY A 76 -6.70 8.89 -11.28
N SER A 77 -6.08 8.74 -10.11
CA SER A 77 -5.72 7.47 -9.48
C SER A 77 -5.62 7.61 -7.97
N ILE A 78 -5.81 6.54 -7.23
CA ILE A 78 -5.58 6.52 -5.78
C ILE A 78 -4.45 5.54 -5.49
N ASN A 79 -3.27 6.06 -5.14
CA ASN A 79 -2.11 5.25 -4.80
C ASN A 79 -1.95 5.07 -3.29
N LYS A 80 -2.34 6.07 -2.52
CA LYS A 80 -2.38 5.97 -1.07
C LYS A 80 -3.50 6.84 -0.51
N LEU A 81 -4.20 6.32 0.47
CA LEU A 81 -5.22 7.02 1.23
C LEU A 81 -4.90 6.91 2.72
N ILE A 82 -4.95 8.04 3.41
CA ILE A 82 -4.89 8.10 4.87
C ILE A 82 -6.13 8.84 5.35
N ARG A 83 -6.90 8.21 6.23
CA ARG A 83 -7.91 8.91 7.03
C ARG A 83 -7.30 9.29 8.38
N LYS A 84 -7.45 10.56 8.74
CA LYS A 84 -7.09 11.04 10.07
C LYS A 84 -8.17 11.97 10.59
N SER A 85 -8.80 11.59 11.70
CA SER A 85 -9.96 12.31 12.27
C SER A 85 -11.09 12.44 11.22
N ASN A 86 -11.45 13.66 10.85
CA ASN A 86 -12.50 13.96 9.89
C ASN A 86 -11.97 14.29 8.48
N ASP A 87 -10.70 14.02 8.23
CA ASP A 87 -10.04 14.33 6.98
C ASP A 87 -9.58 13.06 6.26
N ILE A 88 -9.64 13.11 4.93
CA ILE A 88 -9.17 12.07 4.02
C ILE A 88 -8.07 12.71 3.16
N TYR A 89 -6.89 12.10 3.17
CA TYR A 89 -5.75 12.51 2.37
C TYR A 89 -5.52 11.49 1.27
N ILE A 90 -5.45 11.94 0.01
CA ILE A 90 -5.34 11.06 -1.15
C ILE A 90 -4.17 11.48 -2.00
N LEU A 91 -3.25 10.54 -2.21
CA LEU A 91 -2.13 10.68 -3.13
C LEU A 91 -2.53 10.09 -4.49
N ASP A 92 -2.51 10.91 -5.52
CA ASP A 92 -2.51 10.51 -6.93
C ASP A 92 -1.11 10.71 -7.49
N ARG A 93 -0.33 9.63 -7.49
CA ARG A 93 1.08 9.64 -7.90
C ARG A 93 1.24 9.77 -9.41
N TYR A 94 0.34 9.15 -10.19
CA TYR A 94 0.61 8.88 -11.61
C TYR A 94 -0.15 9.81 -12.58
N LYS A 95 -1.33 10.24 -12.22
CA LYS A 95 -2.20 11.01 -13.12
C LYS A 95 -2.11 12.51 -12.87
N THR A 96 -2.56 12.95 -11.70
CA THR A 96 -2.52 14.36 -11.36
C THR A 96 -1.25 14.77 -10.63
N LYS A 97 -0.45 13.81 -10.16
CA LYS A 97 0.75 14.03 -9.33
C LYS A 97 0.47 15.01 -8.19
N SER A 98 -0.58 14.72 -7.43
CA SER A 98 -1.06 15.61 -6.37
C SER A 98 -1.37 14.85 -5.09
N LEU A 99 -1.23 15.54 -3.96
CA LEU A 99 -1.77 15.13 -2.67
C LEU A 99 -2.92 16.06 -2.31
N LYS A 100 -4.11 15.51 -2.15
CA LYS A 100 -5.34 16.28 -1.90
C LYS A 100 -5.95 15.91 -0.55
N LYS A 101 -6.53 16.92 0.10
CA LYS A 101 -7.27 16.79 1.34
C LYS A 101 -8.76 16.98 1.10
N PHE A 102 -9.55 16.03 1.60
CA PHE A 102 -11.01 16.07 1.59
C PHE A 102 -11.55 15.93 3.02
N SER A 103 -12.76 16.39 3.24
CA SER A 103 -13.51 16.07 4.46
C SER A 103 -13.98 14.61 4.42
N ILE A 104 -14.38 14.09 5.57
CA ILE A 104 -15.00 12.74 5.66
C ILE A 104 -16.31 12.64 4.87
N ASN A 105 -16.93 13.78 4.55
CA ASN A 105 -18.14 13.88 3.71
C ASN A 105 -17.82 13.99 2.21
N GLY A 106 -16.53 13.90 1.83
CA GLY A 106 -16.07 13.95 0.44
C GLY A 106 -15.87 15.36 -0.13
N GLU A 107 -16.06 16.43 0.65
CA GLU A 107 -15.86 17.79 0.19
C GLU A 107 -14.36 18.09 0.05
N PHE A 108 -13.96 18.67 -1.08
CA PHE A 108 -12.58 19.10 -1.29
C PHE A 108 -12.23 20.25 -0.35
N ILE A 109 -11.11 20.13 0.36
CA ILE A 109 -10.63 21.15 1.29
C ILE A 109 -9.46 21.91 0.67
N THR A 110 -8.37 21.23 0.29
CA THR A 110 -7.17 21.87 -0.25
C THR A 110 -6.23 20.88 -0.91
N ASP A 111 -5.31 21.39 -1.73
CA ASP A 111 -4.10 20.67 -2.16
C ASP A 111 -3.01 20.79 -1.08
N ILE A 112 -2.21 19.73 -0.93
CA ILE A 112 -1.02 19.72 -0.08
C ILE A 112 0.20 19.82 -1.00
N GLY A 113 0.74 21.01 -1.16
CA GLY A 113 1.72 21.30 -2.20
C GLY A 113 1.10 21.22 -3.60
N ARG A 114 1.96 21.21 -4.62
CA ARG A 114 1.53 21.03 -6.02
C ARG A 114 2.71 20.55 -6.87
N PHE A 115 2.42 20.14 -8.10
CA PHE A 115 3.47 19.80 -9.07
C PHE A 115 4.28 21.03 -9.44
N GLY A 116 5.64 20.95 -9.36
CA GLY A 116 6.57 22.01 -9.71
C GLY A 116 7.93 21.90 -9.02
N GLU A 117 8.74 22.97 -9.11
CA GLU A 117 10.12 23.01 -8.62
C GLU A 117 10.35 24.05 -7.51
N ALA A 118 9.39 24.92 -7.28
CA ALA A 118 9.51 25.96 -6.26
C ALA A 118 9.45 25.38 -4.83
N PRO A 119 9.85 26.15 -3.81
CA PRO A 119 9.69 25.71 -2.42
C PRO A 119 8.24 25.31 -2.10
N GLY A 120 8.06 24.12 -1.55
CA GLY A 120 6.74 23.55 -1.30
C GLY A 120 6.06 22.93 -2.52
N GLU A 121 6.75 22.77 -3.64
CA GLU A 121 6.32 22.00 -4.79
C GLU A 121 7.08 20.67 -4.86
N TYR A 122 6.58 19.71 -5.63
CA TYR A 122 7.19 18.40 -5.85
C TYR A 122 7.03 17.96 -7.30
N GLN A 123 7.94 17.14 -7.80
CA GLN A 123 7.88 16.60 -9.16
C GLN A 123 7.41 15.16 -9.20
N GLU A 124 7.74 14.36 -8.18
CA GLU A 124 7.32 12.97 -8.07
C GLU A 124 6.93 12.64 -6.62
N PRO A 125 5.71 12.99 -6.18
CA PRO A 125 5.23 12.64 -4.85
C PRO A 125 4.97 11.13 -4.80
N THR A 126 5.86 10.40 -4.13
CA THR A 126 5.84 8.92 -4.13
C THR A 126 5.16 8.34 -2.90
N ASP A 127 5.33 9.01 -1.76
CA ASP A 127 4.74 8.60 -0.50
C ASP A 127 4.50 9.80 0.42
N PHE A 128 3.62 9.64 1.41
CA PHE A 128 3.37 10.66 2.41
C PHE A 128 2.93 10.03 3.74
N ILE A 129 3.09 10.78 4.81
CA ILE A 129 2.52 10.48 6.12
C ILE A 129 1.83 11.71 6.67
N VAL A 130 0.86 11.48 7.57
CA VAL A 130 0.17 12.52 8.34
C VAL A 130 0.32 12.17 9.82
N ASN A 131 1.08 12.95 10.56
CA ASN A 131 1.18 12.84 12.01
C ASN A 131 0.24 13.85 12.72
N ASP A 132 0.42 14.12 14.02
CA ASP A 132 -0.49 14.97 14.76
C ASP A 132 -0.35 16.47 14.44
N SER A 133 0.75 16.88 13.81
CA SER A 133 1.07 18.29 13.55
C SER A 133 1.47 18.60 12.12
N LEU A 134 1.96 17.62 11.37
CA LEU A 134 2.54 17.83 10.06
C LEU A 134 2.11 16.76 9.05
N ILE A 135 2.15 17.15 7.79
CA ILE A 135 2.14 16.27 6.63
C ILE A 135 3.55 16.24 6.06
N ILE A 136 4.12 15.05 5.86
CA ILE A 136 5.43 14.88 5.25
C ILE A 136 5.23 14.19 3.90
N VAL A 137 5.65 14.83 2.82
CA VAL A 137 5.55 14.31 1.46
C VAL A 137 6.94 13.97 0.95
N TYR A 138 7.14 12.75 0.48
CA TYR A 138 8.38 12.34 -0.17
C TYR A 138 8.31 12.62 -1.66
N ASP A 139 9.19 13.51 -2.12
CA ASP A 139 9.45 13.80 -3.52
C ASP A 139 10.65 12.96 -3.97
N GLN A 140 10.38 11.87 -4.68
CA GLN A 140 11.41 10.92 -5.11
C GLN A 140 12.37 11.54 -6.12
N PHE A 141 11.87 12.41 -7.00
CA PHE A 141 12.71 13.05 -8.03
C PHE A 141 13.86 13.85 -7.42
N ALA A 142 13.58 14.63 -6.38
CA ALA A 142 14.58 15.43 -5.68
C ALA A 142 15.18 14.73 -4.45
N SER A 143 14.76 13.51 -4.16
CA SER A 143 15.07 12.78 -2.91
C SER A 143 14.98 13.67 -1.67
N ARG A 144 13.79 14.22 -1.43
CA ARG A 144 13.56 15.15 -0.31
C ARG A 144 12.21 14.93 0.36
N PHE A 145 12.15 15.26 1.62
CA PHE A 145 10.90 15.46 2.35
C PHE A 145 10.48 16.92 2.28
N ASN A 146 9.24 17.16 1.91
CA ASN A 146 8.56 18.43 2.04
C ASN A 146 7.60 18.36 3.22
N TYR A 147 7.69 19.30 4.14
CA TYR A 147 6.91 19.38 5.36
C TYR A 147 5.83 20.45 5.23
N TYR A 148 4.60 20.11 5.56
CA TYR A 148 3.43 21.01 5.52
C TYR A 148 2.67 20.94 6.83
N THR A 149 1.97 22.03 7.19
CA THR A 149 0.95 21.98 8.25
C THR A 149 -0.22 21.10 7.83
N LEU A 150 -1.09 20.74 8.76
CA LEU A 150 -2.33 20.00 8.45
C LEU A 150 -3.30 20.79 7.54
N ASP A 151 -3.13 22.10 7.43
CA ASP A 151 -3.87 22.98 6.52
C ASP A 151 -3.21 23.11 5.13
N GLY A 152 -2.10 22.38 4.88
CA GLY A 152 -1.42 22.35 3.59
C GLY A 152 -0.38 23.45 3.38
N ASN A 153 -0.09 24.29 4.37
CA ASN A 153 0.92 25.34 4.24
C ASN A 153 2.32 24.77 4.35
N PHE A 154 3.14 25.03 3.34
CA PHE A 154 4.55 24.61 3.32
C PHE A 154 5.34 25.21 4.47
N GLN A 155 6.22 24.40 5.07
CA GLN A 155 7.08 24.81 6.16
C GLN A 155 8.55 24.83 5.75
N TYR A 156 9.09 23.68 5.37
CA TYR A 156 10.47 23.49 4.94
C TYR A 156 10.65 22.18 4.21
N SER A 157 11.84 22.01 3.61
CA SER A 157 12.24 20.74 3.00
C SER A 157 13.54 20.23 3.63
N LYS A 158 13.71 18.90 3.63
CA LYS A 158 14.97 18.23 3.97
C LYS A 158 15.36 17.26 2.86
N LYS A 159 16.58 17.38 2.31
CA LYS A 159 17.13 16.41 1.36
C LYS A 159 17.43 15.10 2.09
N LEU A 160 17.05 13.96 1.48
CA LEU A 160 17.46 12.65 1.93
C LEU A 160 18.77 12.26 1.25
N PRO A 161 19.69 11.59 1.96
CA PRO A 161 20.94 11.12 1.37
C PRO A 161 20.81 9.80 0.62
N PHE A 162 19.60 9.30 0.40
CA PHE A 162 19.30 8.01 -0.23
C PHE A 162 17.94 8.05 -0.95
N LEU A 163 17.70 7.06 -1.78
CA LEU A 163 16.38 6.79 -2.38
C LEU A 163 15.60 5.77 -1.54
N CYS A 164 14.29 5.97 -1.46
CA CYS A 164 13.35 5.01 -0.90
C CYS A 164 12.06 4.96 -1.73
N LEU A 165 11.20 4.00 -1.45
CA LEU A 165 9.86 3.91 -2.05
C LEU A 165 8.78 4.28 -1.06
N ARG A 166 8.96 3.87 0.20
CA ARG A 166 8.01 4.09 1.28
C ARG A 166 8.76 4.45 2.54
N PHE A 167 8.09 5.19 3.39
CA PHE A 167 8.64 5.54 4.69
C PHE A 167 7.55 5.61 5.76
N LYS A 168 7.97 5.50 7.00
CA LYS A 168 7.15 5.77 8.19
C LYS A 168 7.98 6.49 9.22
N GLN A 169 7.33 7.33 10.00
CA GLN A 169 7.91 7.89 11.22
C GLN A 169 7.49 6.98 12.39
N VAL A 170 8.46 6.31 13.02
CA VAL A 170 8.21 5.36 14.10
C VAL A 170 8.27 6.01 15.48
N SER A 171 8.93 7.15 15.58
CA SER A 171 8.93 8.05 16.73
C SER A 171 9.25 9.47 16.26
N GLU A 172 9.19 10.44 17.18
CA GLU A 172 9.50 11.84 16.84
C GLU A 172 10.86 12.00 16.13
N ASN A 173 11.85 11.19 16.49
CA ASN A 173 13.21 11.28 16.02
C ASN A 173 13.67 10.13 15.11
N ASN A 174 12.80 9.17 14.79
CA ASN A 174 13.19 7.99 14.02
C ASN A 174 12.27 7.74 12.84
N PHE A 175 12.90 7.40 11.72
CA PHE A 175 12.22 7.01 10.49
C PHE A 175 12.63 5.59 10.09
N ILE A 176 11.70 4.88 9.46
CA ILE A 176 11.96 3.62 8.78
C ILE A 176 11.67 3.79 7.30
N PHE A 177 12.52 3.20 6.48
CA PHE A 177 12.48 3.29 5.04
C PHE A 177 12.43 1.91 4.40
N TYR A 178 11.65 1.79 3.33
CA TYR A 178 11.62 0.65 2.45
C TYR A 178 12.19 1.05 1.09
N THR A 179 13.23 0.36 0.65
CA THR A 179 13.97 0.70 -0.58
C THR A 179 13.60 -0.15 -1.77
N GLN A 180 13.23 -1.41 -1.53
CA GLN A 180 13.08 -2.44 -2.56
C GLN A 180 14.37 -2.57 -3.41
N ASP A 181 14.40 -1.97 -4.61
CA ASP A 181 15.52 -1.99 -5.54
C ASP A 181 16.07 -0.58 -5.83
N ALA A 182 15.75 0.39 -4.96
CA ALA A 182 16.29 1.74 -5.08
C ALA A 182 17.82 1.71 -5.09
N ASP A 183 18.42 2.43 -6.03
CA ASP A 183 19.87 2.48 -6.17
C ASP A 183 20.51 3.36 -5.12
N ASN A 184 21.10 2.74 -4.10
CA ASN A 184 21.81 3.37 -3.00
C ASN A 184 23.29 2.91 -2.91
N GLN A 185 23.94 2.60 -4.05
CA GLN A 185 25.33 2.09 -4.09
C GLN A 185 26.35 3.01 -3.43
N HIS A 186 26.07 4.31 -3.36
CA HIS A 186 26.91 5.29 -2.67
C HIS A 186 26.89 5.15 -1.13
N LEU A 187 25.95 4.38 -0.56
CA LEU A 187 25.84 4.06 0.86
C LEU A 187 25.91 2.54 1.05
N SER A 188 27.11 2.03 1.26
CA SER A 188 27.39 0.58 1.30
C SER A 188 26.66 -0.15 2.41
N SER A 189 26.30 0.55 3.49
CA SER A 189 25.58 -0.03 4.61
C SER A 189 24.15 -0.45 4.29
N ILE A 190 23.53 0.14 3.26
CA ILE A 190 22.12 -0.13 2.90
C ILE A 190 21.94 -0.61 1.46
N GLU A 191 23.00 -0.76 0.70
CA GLU A 191 22.97 -1.04 -0.73
C GLU A 191 22.04 -2.22 -1.10
N ASN A 192 22.09 -3.32 -0.36
CA ASN A 192 21.30 -4.51 -0.65
C ASN A 192 20.28 -4.82 0.47
N TYR A 193 19.86 -3.83 1.22
CA TYR A 193 18.90 -4.00 2.30
C TYR A 193 17.54 -3.41 1.92
N SER A 194 16.48 -4.18 2.13
CA SER A 194 15.12 -3.75 1.79
C SER A 194 14.57 -2.74 2.77
N ILE A 195 14.99 -2.80 4.03
CA ILE A 195 14.51 -1.92 5.10
C ILE A 195 15.69 -1.43 5.93
N PHE A 196 15.66 -0.17 6.32
CA PHE A 196 16.59 0.41 7.28
C PHE A 196 15.92 1.52 8.11
N GLN A 197 16.52 1.82 9.27
CA GLN A 197 16.07 2.89 10.16
C GLN A 197 17.12 3.98 10.29
N THR A 198 16.65 5.22 10.47
CA THR A 198 17.49 6.39 10.69
C THR A 198 16.97 7.23 11.85
N ASP A 199 17.81 8.12 12.34
CA ASP A 199 17.35 9.27 13.14
C ASP A 199 16.74 10.39 12.27
N SER A 200 16.32 11.49 12.91
CA SER A 200 15.72 12.65 12.23
C SER A 200 16.72 13.44 11.36
N ASN A 201 18.01 13.16 11.45
CA ASN A 201 19.06 13.71 10.58
C ASN A 201 19.45 12.74 9.45
N PHE A 202 18.69 11.65 9.31
CA PHE A 202 18.87 10.59 8.33
C PHE A 202 20.17 9.80 8.49
N VAL A 203 20.77 9.81 9.70
CA VAL A 203 21.91 8.94 10.04
C VAL A 203 21.37 7.52 10.21
N ILE A 204 21.88 6.60 9.38
CA ILE A 204 21.47 5.19 9.37
C ILE A 204 21.92 4.52 10.68
N LYS A 205 21.00 3.84 11.34
CA LYS A 205 21.25 3.15 12.62
C LYS A 205 21.18 1.64 12.46
N GLU A 206 20.16 1.17 11.77
CA GLU A 206 19.86 -0.25 11.65
C GLU A 206 19.37 -0.58 10.25
N ARG A 207 19.59 -1.82 9.83
CA ARG A 207 19.17 -2.35 8.54
C ARG A 207 18.63 -3.77 8.68
N CYS A 208 17.74 -4.18 7.77
CA CYS A 208 17.10 -5.46 7.81
C CYS A 208 16.78 -6.01 6.42
N PHE A 209 16.66 -7.34 6.33
CA PHE A 209 16.28 -8.06 5.11
C PHE A 209 17.27 -7.82 3.97
N TYR A 210 18.50 -8.33 4.19
CA TYR A 210 19.51 -8.39 3.14
C TYR A 210 19.04 -9.24 1.98
N ARG A 211 19.24 -8.73 0.78
CA ARG A 211 18.89 -9.43 -0.45
C ARG A 211 19.86 -9.02 -1.54
N GLU A 212 20.41 -10.02 -2.24
CA GLU A 212 21.12 -9.74 -3.48
C GLU A 212 20.16 -9.12 -4.48
N ARG A 213 20.64 -8.20 -5.30
CA ARG A 213 19.82 -7.54 -6.33
C ARG A 213 19.34 -8.56 -7.33
N ASP A 214 18.12 -8.99 -7.14
CA ASP A 214 17.41 -9.80 -8.12
C ASP A 214 16.90 -8.93 -9.27
N LYS A 215 16.88 -9.49 -10.44
CA LYS A 215 16.37 -8.81 -11.64
C LYS A 215 14.84 -8.58 -11.60
N TYR A 216 14.12 -9.06 -10.59
CA TYR A 216 12.64 -8.96 -10.42
C TYR A 216 12.16 -8.05 -9.34
N THR A 217 13.03 -7.34 -8.70
CA THR A 217 12.69 -6.48 -7.58
C THR A 217 11.92 -5.23 -7.99
N SER A 218 11.75 -4.98 -9.28
CA SER A 218 11.02 -3.82 -9.80
C SER A 218 9.48 -3.86 -9.67
N ILE A 219 8.93 -4.83 -8.93
CA ILE A 219 7.49 -4.85 -8.62
C ILE A 219 7.24 -4.00 -7.40
N ILE A 220 6.65 -2.85 -7.63
CA ILE A 220 6.27 -1.94 -6.55
C ILE A 220 5.03 -2.50 -5.87
N ASN A 221 5.16 -2.77 -4.58
CA ASN A 221 4.06 -3.05 -3.69
C ASN A 221 3.78 -1.79 -2.85
N ASP A 222 2.54 -1.34 -2.86
CA ASP A 222 2.13 -0.17 -2.09
C ASP A 222 1.89 -0.46 -0.59
N TYR A 223 1.92 -1.74 -0.18
CA TYR A 223 1.55 -2.22 1.16
C TYR A 223 2.73 -2.70 2.02
N ASN A 224 3.94 -2.21 1.76
CA ASN A 224 5.11 -2.64 2.52
C ASN A 224 5.04 -2.31 4.01
N PHE A 225 4.33 -1.23 4.34
CA PHE A 225 4.06 -0.82 5.70
C PHE A 225 2.55 -0.69 5.93
N VAL A 226 2.03 -1.45 6.88
CA VAL A 226 0.64 -1.36 7.35
C VAL A 226 0.65 -0.88 8.80
N ASP A 227 -0.04 0.22 9.04
CA ASP A 227 -0.14 0.86 10.35
C ASP A 227 -1.57 0.72 10.88
N ILE A 228 -1.71 0.13 12.05
CA ILE A 228 -2.99 -0.02 12.74
C ILE A 228 -2.83 0.03 14.25
N ASN A 229 -3.62 0.86 14.92
CA ASN A 229 -3.68 0.96 16.38
C ASN A 229 -2.29 1.11 17.02
N ASN A 230 -1.44 1.97 16.45
CA ASN A 230 -0.05 2.21 16.85
C ASN A 230 0.86 0.97 16.73
N ARG A 231 0.48 0.00 15.90
CA ARG A 231 1.33 -1.13 15.50
C ARG A 231 1.70 -0.99 14.05
N LEU A 232 2.97 -1.07 13.76
CA LEU A 232 3.49 -1.00 12.41
C LEU A 232 3.94 -2.40 11.97
N TYR A 233 3.41 -2.83 10.83
CA TYR A 233 3.78 -4.10 10.21
C TYR A 233 4.56 -3.87 8.94
N CYS A 234 5.48 -4.77 8.65
CA CYS A 234 6.24 -4.76 7.41
C CYS A 234 6.38 -6.17 6.83
N HIS A 235 6.69 -6.20 5.54
CA HIS A 235 6.82 -7.43 4.79
C HIS A 235 8.00 -7.33 3.82
N PRO A 236 8.97 -8.24 3.86
CA PRO A 236 9.99 -8.37 2.82
C PRO A 236 9.38 -9.01 1.56
N SER A 237 9.62 -8.42 0.39
CA SER A 237 9.04 -8.90 -0.88
C SER A 237 9.29 -10.39 -1.12
N PHE A 238 8.32 -11.06 -1.72
CA PHE A 238 8.31 -12.50 -2.04
C PHE A 238 8.45 -13.45 -0.83
N SER A 239 8.40 -12.94 0.37
CA SER A 239 8.41 -13.75 1.59
C SER A 239 6.97 -14.00 2.06
N GLY A 240 6.66 -15.18 2.60
CA GLY A 240 5.41 -15.45 3.31
C GLY A 240 5.35 -14.83 4.71
N LYS A 241 6.37 -14.05 5.12
CA LYS A 241 6.53 -13.60 6.51
C LYS A 241 6.12 -12.13 6.66
N ILE A 242 5.27 -11.84 7.65
CA ILE A 242 4.87 -10.50 8.05
C ILE A 242 5.40 -10.23 9.46
N TYR A 243 6.10 -9.13 9.62
CA TYR A 243 6.74 -8.73 10.87
C TYR A 243 6.04 -7.52 11.46
N GLU A 244 5.94 -7.49 12.79
CA GLU A 244 5.60 -6.29 13.55
C GLU A 244 6.88 -5.58 13.96
N ILE A 245 6.92 -4.28 13.81
CA ILE A 245 7.98 -3.41 14.31
C ILE A 245 7.59 -3.00 15.72
N LEU A 246 8.37 -3.45 16.70
CA LEU A 246 8.11 -3.19 18.11
C LEU A 246 8.54 -1.76 18.50
N ASN A 247 8.04 -1.28 19.64
CA ASN A 247 8.37 0.07 20.14
C ASN A 247 9.86 0.26 20.46
N ASP A 248 10.60 -0.83 20.72
CA ASP A 248 12.05 -0.82 20.94
C ASP A 248 12.86 -0.90 19.62
N GLY A 249 12.17 -0.85 18.49
CA GLY A 249 12.75 -0.90 17.15
C GLY A 249 13.00 -2.32 16.60
N LYS A 250 12.87 -3.38 17.41
CA LYS A 250 13.06 -4.77 16.97
C LYS A 250 11.91 -5.23 16.08
N TYR A 251 12.18 -6.28 15.32
CA TYR A 251 11.21 -6.94 14.47
C TYR A 251 10.76 -8.26 15.09
N ALA A 252 9.47 -8.48 15.16
CA ALA A 252 8.87 -9.71 15.63
C ALA A 252 8.09 -10.37 14.50
N LEU A 253 8.45 -11.63 14.14
CA LEU A 253 7.65 -12.38 13.19
C LEU A 253 6.25 -12.61 13.77
N LYS A 254 5.21 -12.12 13.12
CA LYS A 254 3.82 -12.25 13.57
C LYS A 254 3.02 -13.25 12.78
N ILE A 255 3.22 -13.31 11.48
CA ILE A 255 2.47 -14.17 10.58
C ILE A 255 3.45 -14.84 9.64
N ASN A 256 3.26 -16.13 9.45
CA ASN A 256 3.98 -16.95 8.47
C ASN A 256 2.95 -17.63 7.58
N LEU A 257 2.89 -17.20 6.31
CA LEU A 257 2.05 -17.80 5.27
C LEU A 257 2.80 -18.98 4.65
N ASN A 258 2.32 -20.17 4.88
CA ASN A 258 2.91 -21.41 4.36
C ASN A 258 2.13 -21.89 3.14
N PHE A 259 2.76 -21.85 1.97
CA PHE A 259 2.19 -22.30 0.70
C PHE A 259 2.50 -23.77 0.40
N GLY A 260 3.09 -24.51 1.36
CA GLY A 260 3.34 -25.94 1.27
C GLY A 260 4.11 -26.33 0.00
N LYS A 261 3.55 -27.28 -0.76
CA LYS A 261 4.16 -27.73 -2.03
C LYS A 261 4.13 -26.68 -3.15
N HIS A 262 3.35 -25.63 -2.98
CA HIS A 262 3.28 -24.51 -3.92
C HIS A 262 4.14 -23.32 -3.49
N GLN A 263 4.96 -23.46 -2.45
CA GLN A 263 5.91 -22.43 -2.03
C GLN A 263 6.88 -22.12 -3.17
N LEU A 264 7.00 -20.82 -3.51
CA LEU A 264 7.95 -20.38 -4.52
C LEU A 264 9.38 -20.67 -4.10
N PRO A 265 10.18 -21.45 -4.86
CA PRO A 265 11.60 -21.63 -4.59
C PRO A 265 12.40 -20.35 -4.83
N GLU A 266 13.44 -20.10 -4.03
CA GLU A 266 14.27 -18.88 -4.14
C GLU A 266 14.95 -18.74 -5.50
N GLU A 267 15.30 -19.85 -6.16
CA GLU A 267 15.90 -19.86 -7.49
C GLU A 267 15.04 -19.18 -8.58
N TYR A 268 13.71 -19.13 -8.37
CA TYR A 268 12.81 -18.41 -9.29
C TYR A 268 12.99 -16.90 -9.21
N LEU A 269 13.49 -16.39 -8.10
CA LEU A 269 13.79 -14.98 -7.91
C LEU A 269 15.05 -14.53 -8.67
N LEU A 270 15.83 -15.47 -9.21
CA LEU A 270 17.03 -15.22 -10.00
C LEU A 270 16.76 -15.19 -11.53
N LYS A 271 15.51 -15.26 -11.96
CA LYS A 271 15.13 -15.22 -13.38
C LYS A 271 15.39 -13.86 -14.02
N GLU A 272 15.69 -13.83 -15.30
CA GLU A 272 16.15 -12.62 -16.00
C GLU A 272 15.04 -11.63 -16.35
N ASN A 273 13.81 -12.11 -16.50
CA ASN A 273 12.68 -11.24 -16.82
C ASN A 273 11.37 -11.69 -16.16
N TRP A 274 10.49 -10.73 -15.91
CA TRP A 274 9.23 -10.92 -15.23
C TRP A 274 8.25 -11.85 -15.95
N ASN A 275 8.25 -11.84 -17.27
CA ASN A 275 7.33 -12.69 -18.02
C ASN A 275 7.72 -14.17 -17.91
N ASP A 276 9.00 -14.49 -17.97
CA ASP A 276 9.50 -15.86 -17.78
C ASP A 276 9.22 -16.32 -16.35
N PHE A 277 9.50 -15.47 -15.35
CA PHE A 277 9.15 -15.74 -13.95
C PHE A 277 7.66 -16.08 -13.80
N LYS A 278 6.75 -15.24 -14.33
CA LYS A 278 5.31 -15.48 -14.22
C LYS A 278 4.87 -16.77 -14.91
N ASN A 279 5.37 -17.01 -16.13
CA ASN A 279 4.95 -18.15 -16.92
C ASN A 279 5.46 -19.47 -16.32
N GLU A 280 6.71 -19.52 -15.90
CA GLU A 280 7.29 -20.72 -15.30
C GLU A 280 6.68 -21.00 -13.91
N SER A 281 6.54 -19.99 -13.06
CA SER A 281 5.89 -20.17 -11.75
C SER A 281 4.44 -20.62 -11.88
N ALA A 282 3.71 -20.13 -12.90
CA ALA A 282 2.36 -20.58 -13.16
C ALA A 282 2.30 -22.02 -13.69
N LYS A 283 3.19 -22.40 -14.62
CA LYS A 283 3.31 -23.77 -15.12
C LYS A 283 3.57 -24.77 -14.00
N ASP A 284 4.48 -24.42 -13.08
CA ASP A 284 4.88 -25.26 -11.96
C ASP A 284 3.95 -25.10 -10.74
N ARG A 285 2.89 -24.27 -10.88
CA ARG A 285 1.87 -24.00 -9.88
C ARG A 285 2.38 -23.40 -8.57
N TYR A 286 3.49 -22.70 -8.62
CA TYR A 286 3.99 -21.98 -7.45
C TYR A 286 3.11 -20.77 -7.13
N SER A 287 3.02 -20.51 -5.83
CA SER A 287 2.35 -19.33 -5.28
C SER A 287 3.38 -18.30 -4.87
N PHE A 288 3.16 -17.04 -5.21
CA PHE A 288 4.01 -15.97 -4.75
C PHE A 288 3.20 -14.82 -4.15
N PHE A 289 3.70 -14.34 -3.02
CA PHE A 289 3.11 -13.27 -2.25
C PHE A 289 3.94 -12.00 -2.43
N LEU A 290 3.31 -10.97 -3.01
CA LEU A 290 3.96 -9.68 -3.26
C LEU A 290 3.84 -8.71 -2.08
N GLY A 291 3.11 -9.10 -1.02
CA GLY A 291 2.89 -8.30 0.17
C GLY A 291 1.61 -7.47 0.12
N GLU A 292 0.64 -7.85 -0.69
CA GLU A 292 -0.71 -7.28 -0.59
C GLU A 292 -1.41 -7.86 0.64
N TYR A 293 -1.30 -7.17 1.77
CA TYR A 293 -1.96 -7.57 3.00
C TYR A 293 -2.49 -6.36 3.77
N LEU A 294 -3.56 -6.59 4.49
CA LEU A 294 -4.15 -5.64 5.43
C LEU A 294 -4.48 -6.40 6.71
N ILE A 295 -4.11 -5.84 7.83
CA ILE A 295 -4.28 -6.46 9.13
C ILE A 295 -5.12 -5.55 10.01
N THR A 296 -6.14 -6.12 10.66
CA THR A 296 -6.92 -5.48 11.72
C THR A 296 -6.68 -6.22 13.04
N ASN A 297 -7.36 -5.85 14.11
CA ASN A 297 -7.30 -6.63 15.34
C ASN A 297 -7.91 -8.04 15.20
N ASP A 298 -8.89 -8.19 14.32
CA ASP A 298 -9.70 -9.42 14.22
C ASP A 298 -9.39 -10.23 12.96
N VAL A 299 -8.96 -9.57 11.88
CA VAL A 299 -8.88 -10.18 10.56
C VAL A 299 -7.58 -9.80 9.85
N LEU A 300 -6.96 -10.79 9.22
CA LEU A 300 -5.97 -10.60 8.17
C LEU A 300 -6.65 -10.80 6.82
N TYR A 301 -6.57 -9.78 5.96
CA TYR A 301 -6.81 -9.91 4.52
C TYR A 301 -5.47 -9.95 3.80
N PHE A 302 -5.31 -10.84 2.82
CA PHE A 302 -4.16 -10.80 1.93
C PHE A 302 -4.50 -11.38 0.56
N SER A 303 -3.71 -11.05 -0.46
CA SER A 303 -3.78 -11.71 -1.75
C SER A 303 -2.43 -12.22 -2.21
N TYR A 304 -2.44 -13.31 -2.94
CA TYR A 304 -1.26 -13.89 -3.57
C TYR A 304 -1.58 -14.32 -5.00
N THR A 305 -0.55 -14.50 -5.82
CA THR A 305 -0.72 -14.97 -7.19
C THR A 305 -0.42 -16.45 -7.29
N GLN A 306 -1.30 -17.20 -7.96
CA GLN A 306 -1.10 -18.58 -8.35
C GLN A 306 -1.68 -18.81 -9.76
N GLN A 307 -0.94 -19.42 -10.66
CA GLN A 307 -1.38 -19.71 -12.04
C GLN A 307 -1.95 -18.47 -12.78
N HIS A 308 -1.30 -17.31 -12.66
CA HIS A 308 -1.71 -16.01 -13.19
C HIS A 308 -2.94 -15.37 -12.52
N GLU A 309 -3.58 -16.04 -11.57
CA GLU A 309 -4.76 -15.52 -10.87
C GLU A 309 -4.39 -14.93 -9.51
N ALA A 310 -5.04 -13.83 -9.15
CA ALA A 310 -4.98 -13.29 -7.81
C ALA A 310 -5.97 -14.05 -6.90
N VAL A 311 -5.44 -14.76 -5.92
CA VAL A 311 -6.23 -15.44 -4.91
C VAL A 311 -6.33 -14.56 -3.67
N ARG A 312 -7.54 -14.24 -3.28
CA ARG A 312 -7.86 -13.39 -2.12
C ARG A 312 -8.17 -14.26 -0.92
N CYS A 313 -7.69 -13.82 0.24
CA CYS A 313 -7.76 -14.58 1.47
C CYS A 313 -8.26 -13.72 2.62
N PHE A 314 -9.09 -14.33 3.47
CA PHE A 314 -9.45 -13.79 4.77
C PHE A 314 -9.12 -14.81 5.85
N TYR A 315 -8.52 -14.35 6.95
CA TYR A 315 -8.22 -15.15 8.11
C TYR A 315 -8.68 -14.43 9.38
N SER A 316 -9.48 -15.09 10.21
CA SER A 316 -9.89 -14.60 11.52
C SER A 316 -8.89 -15.05 12.59
N PHE A 317 -8.39 -14.10 13.37
CA PHE A 317 -7.44 -14.42 14.46
C PHE A 317 -8.09 -15.16 15.62
N LYS A 318 -9.38 -14.92 15.87
CA LYS A 318 -10.10 -15.51 17.01
C LYS A 318 -10.52 -16.94 16.78
N ASP A 319 -11.27 -17.22 15.74
CA ASP A 319 -11.82 -18.54 15.46
C ASP A 319 -11.02 -19.34 14.44
N LYS A 320 -9.95 -18.75 13.91
CA LYS A 320 -9.06 -19.34 12.90
C LYS A 320 -9.77 -19.72 11.60
N LYS A 321 -10.95 -19.14 11.36
CA LYS A 321 -11.65 -19.28 10.10
C LYS A 321 -10.79 -18.75 8.98
N PHE A 322 -10.61 -19.52 7.90
CA PHE A 322 -9.86 -19.14 6.72
C PHE A 322 -10.67 -19.41 5.47
N GLU A 323 -10.81 -18.42 4.61
CA GLU A 323 -11.42 -18.56 3.29
C GLU A 323 -10.49 -17.98 2.22
N ARG A 324 -10.33 -18.68 1.10
CA ARG A 324 -9.58 -18.22 -0.07
C ARG A 324 -10.29 -18.52 -1.38
N SER A 325 -10.28 -17.56 -2.32
CA SER A 325 -10.87 -17.69 -3.65
C SER A 325 -10.26 -16.69 -4.63
N SER A 326 -10.25 -17.03 -5.92
CA SER A 326 -10.00 -16.05 -6.99
C SER A 326 -11.21 -15.14 -7.23
N ILE A 327 -12.39 -15.54 -6.78
CA ILE A 327 -13.65 -14.80 -6.96
C ILE A 327 -14.12 -14.25 -5.61
N MET A 328 -14.38 -12.96 -5.56
CA MET A 328 -15.03 -12.32 -4.42
C MET A 328 -16.24 -11.51 -4.89
N VAL A 329 -17.34 -11.61 -4.17
CA VAL A 329 -18.62 -11.00 -4.56
C VAL A 329 -19.10 -10.09 -3.45
N ASN A 330 -19.39 -8.85 -3.81
CA ASN A 330 -20.07 -7.92 -2.91
C ASN A 330 -21.58 -8.16 -2.97
N ASP A 331 -22.06 -8.98 -2.06
CA ASP A 331 -23.47 -9.36 -1.91
C ASP A 331 -24.22 -8.48 -0.88
N ILE A 332 -23.56 -7.47 -0.31
CA ILE A 332 -24.18 -6.46 0.57
C ILE A 332 -24.62 -5.25 -0.24
N LEU A 333 -23.73 -4.72 -1.10
CA LEU A 333 -23.99 -3.56 -1.92
C LEU A 333 -23.42 -3.76 -3.33
N PRO A 334 -24.19 -4.44 -4.22
CA PRO A 334 -23.70 -4.90 -5.53
C PRO A 334 -23.28 -3.79 -6.50
N ILE A 335 -23.61 -2.53 -6.23
CA ILE A 335 -23.18 -1.39 -7.06
C ILE A 335 -21.67 -1.19 -7.04
N PHE A 336 -20.98 -1.63 -5.99
CA PHE A 336 -19.55 -1.56 -5.93
C PHE A 336 -18.97 -2.89 -6.38
N PRO A 337 -18.50 -2.97 -7.64
CA PRO A 337 -17.78 -4.14 -8.07
C PRO A 337 -16.61 -4.30 -7.12
N PHE A 338 -16.23 -5.54 -6.88
CA PHE A 338 -15.14 -5.77 -5.97
C PHE A 338 -13.89 -5.02 -6.42
N ALA A 339 -13.47 -4.03 -5.65
CA ALA A 339 -12.21 -3.34 -5.81
C ALA A 339 -11.19 -3.90 -4.81
N ASN A 340 -9.91 -3.82 -5.14
CA ASN A 340 -8.86 -4.17 -4.20
C ASN A 340 -8.91 -3.22 -3.00
N PHE A 341 -8.74 -3.78 -1.81
CA PHE A 341 -8.60 -2.98 -0.62
C PHE A 341 -7.24 -2.26 -0.61
N ILE A 342 -7.25 -0.99 -0.26
CA ILE A 342 -6.06 -0.11 -0.29
C ILE A 342 -5.60 0.33 1.09
N GLY A 343 -6.33 0.03 2.13
CA GLY A 343 -6.00 0.46 3.47
C GLY A 343 -6.91 -0.09 4.55
N VAL A 344 -6.57 0.27 5.77
CA VAL A 344 -7.28 -0.10 6.99
C VAL A 344 -7.60 1.17 7.77
N ASP A 345 -8.80 1.23 8.36
CA ASP A 345 -9.23 2.27 9.27
C ASP A 345 -9.94 1.61 10.47
N GLY A 346 -9.21 1.41 11.57
CA GLY A 346 -9.67 0.63 12.69
C GLY A 346 -10.01 -0.82 12.29
N ASN A 347 -11.25 -1.26 12.53
CA ASN A 347 -11.73 -2.60 12.10
C ASN A 347 -12.47 -2.54 10.76
N THR A 348 -11.99 -1.73 9.84
CA THR A 348 -12.64 -1.48 8.55
C THR A 348 -11.60 -1.56 7.43
N LEU A 349 -11.92 -2.30 6.37
CA LEU A 349 -11.13 -2.30 5.14
C LEU A 349 -11.59 -1.16 4.24
N VAL A 350 -10.66 -0.46 3.63
CA VAL A 350 -10.91 0.69 2.75
C VAL A 350 -10.61 0.33 1.31
N SER A 351 -11.52 0.71 0.43
CA SER A 351 -11.37 0.56 -1.02
C SER A 351 -11.86 1.82 -1.72
N TYR A 352 -11.71 1.88 -3.02
CA TYR A 352 -12.30 2.92 -3.86
C TYR A 352 -12.89 2.31 -5.13
N VAL A 353 -13.85 3.02 -5.72
CA VAL A 353 -14.49 2.63 -6.97
C VAL A 353 -14.65 3.86 -7.85
N PHE A 354 -14.17 3.77 -9.09
CA PHE A 354 -14.37 4.84 -10.06
C PHE A 354 -15.80 4.82 -10.61
N PRO A 355 -16.35 5.99 -10.95
CA PRO A 355 -17.65 6.10 -11.60
C PRO A 355 -17.83 5.23 -12.84
N SER A 356 -16.79 5.11 -13.67
CA SER A 356 -16.79 4.26 -14.87
C SER A 356 -17.16 2.80 -14.58
N ASP A 357 -16.71 2.24 -13.44
CA ASP A 357 -17.00 0.86 -13.07
C ASP A 357 -18.48 0.69 -12.68
N ILE A 358 -19.03 1.67 -11.98
CA ILE A 358 -20.45 1.69 -11.58
C ILE A 358 -21.35 1.89 -12.81
N ILE A 359 -21.00 2.81 -13.70
CA ILE A 359 -21.71 3.11 -14.95
C ILE A 359 -21.75 1.87 -15.84
N ALA A 360 -20.59 1.18 -16.00
CA ALA A 360 -20.52 -0.05 -16.78
C ALA A 360 -21.47 -1.15 -16.29
N ILE A 361 -21.71 -1.23 -14.97
CA ILE A 361 -22.70 -2.15 -14.40
C ILE A 361 -24.11 -1.60 -14.60
N ARG A 362 -24.36 -0.34 -14.22
CA ARG A 362 -25.68 0.31 -14.29
C ARG A 362 -26.29 0.21 -15.69
N ASP A 363 -25.48 0.43 -16.71
CA ASP A 363 -25.96 0.51 -18.10
C ASP A 363 -26.40 -0.86 -18.68
N ASN A 364 -26.19 -1.96 -17.92
CA ASN A 364 -26.75 -3.27 -18.24
C ASN A 364 -28.18 -3.49 -17.72
N TYR A 365 -28.73 -2.52 -16.99
CA TYR A 365 -30.05 -2.64 -16.35
C TYR A 365 -30.97 -1.48 -16.75
N SER A 366 -32.27 -1.71 -16.81
CA SER A 366 -33.25 -0.63 -16.83
C SER A 366 -33.25 0.14 -15.51
N SER A 367 -33.70 1.40 -15.52
CA SER A 367 -33.74 2.23 -14.30
C SER A 367 -34.54 1.56 -13.16
N SER A 368 -35.59 0.82 -13.48
CA SER A 368 -36.41 0.13 -12.47
C SER A 368 -35.70 -1.11 -11.88
N GLU A 369 -34.94 -1.83 -12.69
CA GLU A 369 -34.13 -2.96 -12.22
C GLU A 369 -32.96 -2.48 -11.37
N TRP A 370 -32.30 -1.39 -11.84
CA TRP A 370 -31.23 -0.75 -11.10
C TRP A 370 -31.69 -0.29 -9.73
N TYR A 371 -32.82 0.45 -9.67
CA TYR A 371 -33.41 0.90 -8.41
C TYR A 371 -33.68 -0.28 -7.44
N LYS A 372 -34.28 -1.35 -7.94
CA LYS A 372 -34.57 -2.54 -7.10
C LYS A 372 -33.30 -3.20 -6.57
N MET A 373 -32.23 -3.20 -7.37
CA MET A 373 -30.97 -3.85 -7.00
C MET A 373 -30.17 -3.05 -5.97
N VAL A 374 -30.11 -1.72 -6.14
CA VAL A 374 -29.19 -0.88 -5.34
C VAL A 374 -29.89 -0.14 -4.18
N GLY A 375 -31.20 -0.04 -4.20
CA GLY A 375 -32.01 0.71 -3.25
C GLY A 375 -31.98 2.23 -3.50
N GLU A 376 -32.89 2.96 -2.85
CA GLU A 376 -33.17 4.37 -3.08
C GLU A 376 -31.90 5.25 -2.98
N LYS A 377 -31.17 5.17 -1.87
CA LYS A 377 -29.98 6.02 -1.64
C LYS A 377 -28.91 5.86 -2.72
N ALA A 378 -28.56 4.63 -3.06
CA ALA A 378 -27.55 4.36 -4.06
C ALA A 378 -28.03 4.69 -5.48
N PHE A 379 -29.33 4.47 -5.76
CA PHE A 379 -29.94 4.87 -7.03
C PHE A 379 -29.83 6.38 -7.23
N GLU A 380 -30.24 7.20 -6.25
CA GLU A 380 -30.20 8.65 -6.36
C GLU A 380 -28.79 9.18 -6.65
N ILE A 381 -27.78 8.60 -6.04
CA ILE A 381 -26.37 8.98 -6.26
C ILE A 381 -25.90 8.53 -7.65
N THR A 382 -26.23 7.31 -8.07
CA THR A 382 -25.65 6.70 -9.27
C THR A 382 -26.40 6.99 -10.56
N LYS A 383 -27.65 7.46 -10.50
CA LYS A 383 -28.46 7.75 -11.71
C LYS A 383 -27.91 8.87 -12.59
N GLN A 384 -27.21 9.85 -11.99
CA GLN A 384 -26.64 11.01 -12.69
C GLN A 384 -25.11 10.98 -12.78
N LEU A 385 -24.50 9.86 -12.35
CA LEU A 385 -23.06 9.68 -12.31
C LEU A 385 -22.45 9.77 -13.71
N LYS A 386 -21.33 10.49 -13.83
CA LYS A 386 -20.57 10.68 -15.06
C LYS A 386 -19.18 10.04 -14.93
N ASN A 387 -18.59 9.66 -16.08
CA ASN A 387 -17.27 9.02 -16.09
C ASN A 387 -16.14 9.93 -15.54
N GLU A 388 -16.29 11.23 -15.70
CA GLU A 388 -15.34 12.24 -15.23
C GLU A 388 -15.49 12.61 -13.74
N ASP A 389 -16.53 12.10 -13.07
CA ASP A 389 -16.69 12.32 -11.63
C ASP A 389 -15.60 11.64 -10.83
N ASN A 390 -15.32 12.20 -9.66
CA ASN A 390 -14.35 11.60 -8.72
C ASN A 390 -14.83 10.28 -8.15
N PRO A 391 -13.90 9.40 -7.73
CA PRO A 391 -14.20 8.08 -7.20
C PRO A 391 -14.98 8.15 -5.89
N PHE A 392 -15.61 7.04 -5.58
CA PHE A 392 -16.16 6.75 -4.26
C PHE A 392 -15.06 6.14 -3.38
N ILE A 393 -15.00 6.58 -2.13
CA ILE A 393 -14.28 5.86 -1.08
C ILE A 393 -15.30 4.98 -0.36
N VAL A 394 -14.95 3.71 -0.18
CA VAL A 394 -15.84 2.66 0.34
C VAL A 394 -15.20 2.03 1.55
N TRP A 395 -15.92 2.01 2.66
CA TRP A 395 -15.51 1.39 3.92
C TRP A 395 -16.32 0.10 4.16
N TYR A 396 -15.60 -1.01 4.29
CA TYR A 396 -16.16 -2.33 4.57
C TYR A 396 -15.95 -2.62 6.06
N HIS A 397 -17.00 -2.43 6.86
CA HIS A 397 -16.97 -2.63 8.31
C HIS A 397 -16.97 -4.12 8.62
N LEU A 398 -15.86 -4.63 9.15
CA LEU A 398 -15.71 -6.05 9.45
C LEU A 398 -16.63 -6.46 10.62
N LYS A 399 -17.13 -7.67 10.55
CA LYS A 399 -17.87 -8.27 11.66
C LYS A 399 -16.99 -8.34 12.89
N LYS A 400 -17.56 -8.03 14.05
CA LYS A 400 -16.93 -8.36 15.33
C LYS A 400 -16.92 -9.86 15.48
N GLN A 401 -15.74 -10.42 15.55
CA GLN A 401 -15.54 -11.85 15.71
C GLN A 401 -15.28 -12.22 17.18
#